data_c3a7374f5fe9d4cbbacf6c66a44c6ee7
#
_entry.id   c3a7374f5fe9d4cbbacf6c66a44c6ee7
#
_cell.length_a   1.000
_cell.length_b   1.000
_cell.length_c   1.000
_cell.angle_alpha   90.00
_cell.angle_beta   90.00
_cell.angle_gamma   90.00
#
_symmetry.space_group_name_H-M   'P 1'
#
loop_
_entity.id
_entity.type
_entity.pdbx_description
1 polymer ?
#
loop_
_entity_poly.entity_id
_entity_poly.type
_entity_poly.pdbx_seq_one_letter_code
_entity_poly.pdbx_strand_id
1 'polypeptide(L)'
;INTAKVETLHEANRLLHEAKKHHDVAIVIKPIPVEDFRFMAFSDASFSSAKKPDSHAGLIIVGTHKDVALNKQCPISPISWGCKKIQRVVTSTLAAETTALASAVDQLAWLRLFWSWIHVPNTNWKEPETALMKIAPAITTATFREHADLAITDCKSLFDLTTRTAPPSCAEFRVQLAAR
;
A
#
# COMPACT_ATOMS: atom_id res chain seq x y z
N ILE A 1 -11.26 -2.00 30.62
CA ILE A 1 -9.91 -2.18 31.20
C ILE A 1 -9.60 -3.66 31.08
N ASN A 2 -8.65 -4.01 30.20
CA ASN A 2 -8.17 -5.39 30.12
C ASN A 2 -7.42 -5.70 31.42
N THR A 3 -7.93 -6.67 32.17
CA THR A 3 -7.20 -7.22 33.33
C THR A 3 -5.91 -7.88 32.85
N ALA A 4 -4.78 -7.29 33.19
CA ALA A 4 -3.48 -7.85 32.88
C ALA A 4 -3.35 -9.22 33.55
N LYS A 5 -3.08 -10.25 32.76
CA LYS A 5 -2.83 -11.61 33.24
C LYS A 5 -1.33 -11.85 33.33
N VAL A 6 -0.91 -12.80 34.15
CA VAL A 6 0.49 -13.23 34.26
C VAL A 6 1.04 -13.67 32.88
N GLU A 7 0.22 -14.31 32.06
CA GLU A 7 0.56 -14.68 30.67
C GLU A 7 0.93 -13.46 29.82
N THR A 8 0.21 -12.34 29.96
CA THR A 8 0.51 -11.09 29.27
C THR A 8 1.88 -10.53 29.67
N LEU A 9 2.27 -10.69 30.94
CA LEU A 9 3.59 -10.27 31.41
C LEU A 9 4.70 -11.18 30.84
N HIS A 10 4.48 -12.48 30.78
CA HIS A 10 5.41 -13.40 30.14
C HIS A 10 5.61 -13.08 28.65
N GLU A 11 4.52 -12.78 27.95
CA GLU A 11 4.58 -12.40 26.52
C GLU A 11 5.33 -11.07 26.33
N ALA A 12 5.08 -10.08 27.17
CA ALA A 12 5.81 -8.82 27.15
C ALA A 12 7.32 -9.01 27.40
N ASN A 13 7.68 -9.88 28.35
CA ASN A 13 9.08 -10.20 28.63
C ASN A 13 9.74 -10.94 27.46
N ARG A 14 9.01 -11.85 26.79
CA ARG A 14 9.48 -12.53 25.58
C ARG A 14 9.76 -11.54 24.46
N LEU A 15 8.85 -10.61 24.19
CA LEU A 15 9.02 -9.56 23.17
C LEU A 15 10.22 -8.66 23.51
N LEU A 16 10.39 -8.29 24.78
CA LEU A 16 11.53 -7.50 25.22
C LEU A 16 12.87 -8.25 25.02
N HIS A 17 12.86 -9.57 25.30
CA HIS A 17 14.03 -10.42 25.07
C HIS A 17 14.40 -10.48 23.59
N GLU A 18 13.42 -10.69 22.70
CA GLU A 18 13.64 -10.68 21.25
C GLU A 18 14.12 -9.31 20.76
N ALA A 19 13.53 -8.21 21.24
CA ALA A 19 13.99 -6.88 20.90
C ALA A 19 15.46 -6.61 21.31
N LYS A 20 15.86 -7.09 22.50
CA LYS A 20 17.26 -6.98 22.96
C LYS A 20 18.22 -7.85 22.13
N LYS A 21 17.79 -9.05 21.71
CA LYS A 21 18.57 -9.96 20.86
C LYS A 21 18.85 -9.37 19.48
N HIS A 22 17.90 -8.57 18.97
CA HIS A 22 17.96 -7.95 17.65
C HIS A 22 18.13 -6.43 17.73
N HIS A 23 18.87 -5.94 18.74
CA HIS A 23 19.07 -4.50 18.98
C HIS A 23 19.83 -3.78 17.85
N ASP A 24 20.53 -4.51 17.01
CA ASP A 24 21.31 -4.06 15.86
C ASP A 24 20.52 -4.09 14.54
N VAL A 25 19.32 -4.64 14.56
CA VAL A 25 18.44 -4.62 13.37
C VAL A 25 17.93 -3.21 13.14
N ALA A 26 18.18 -2.68 11.95
CA ALA A 26 17.79 -1.34 11.57
C ALA A 26 17.04 -1.32 10.23
N ILE A 27 16.14 -0.36 10.09
CA ILE A 27 15.56 -0.01 8.79
C ILE A 27 16.59 0.82 8.04
N VAL A 28 17.03 0.31 6.89
CA VAL A 28 18.02 1.01 6.06
C VAL A 28 17.29 1.80 4.98
N ILE A 29 17.47 3.11 5.01
CA ILE A 29 16.99 4.01 3.95
C ILE A 29 18.12 4.18 2.94
N LYS A 30 17.87 3.81 1.69
CA LYS A 30 18.82 3.96 0.59
C LYS A 30 18.67 5.33 -0.05
N PRO A 31 19.79 6.02 -0.36
CA PRO A 31 19.70 7.27 -1.10
C PRO A 31 19.19 7.02 -2.52
N ILE A 32 18.16 7.76 -2.92
CA ILE A 32 17.58 7.73 -4.25
C ILE A 32 17.42 9.20 -4.67
N PRO A 33 17.95 9.61 -5.84
CA PRO A 33 17.74 10.97 -6.36
C PRO A 33 16.25 11.30 -6.43
N VAL A 34 15.88 12.54 -6.11
CA VAL A 34 14.46 12.96 -6.03
C VAL A 34 13.74 12.78 -7.36
N GLU A 35 14.41 13.07 -8.46
CA GLU A 35 13.91 12.93 -9.85
C GLU A 35 13.66 11.48 -10.24
N ASP A 36 14.39 10.55 -9.63
CA ASP A 36 14.30 9.12 -9.90
C ASP A 36 13.42 8.38 -8.88
N PHE A 37 13.02 9.08 -7.82
CA PHE A 37 12.26 8.49 -6.73
C PHE A 37 10.82 8.16 -7.15
N ARG A 38 10.36 6.96 -6.75
CA ARG A 38 8.98 6.48 -6.95
C ARG A 38 8.51 5.78 -5.70
N PHE A 39 7.22 5.87 -5.47
CA PHE A 39 6.56 5.04 -4.46
C PHE A 39 6.12 3.71 -5.07
N MET A 40 6.20 2.66 -4.27
CA MET A 40 5.67 1.35 -4.63
C MET A 40 4.97 0.75 -3.42
N ALA A 41 3.74 0.30 -3.61
CA ALA A 41 2.95 -0.35 -2.57
C ALA A 41 2.74 -1.82 -2.89
N PHE A 42 2.87 -2.65 -1.86
CA PHE A 42 2.47 -4.05 -1.88
C PHE A 42 1.25 -4.20 -0.98
N SER A 43 0.25 -4.90 -1.45
CA SER A 43 -0.92 -5.22 -0.65
C SER A 43 -1.20 -6.71 -0.67
N ASP A 44 -1.68 -7.22 0.44
CA ASP A 44 -2.09 -8.60 0.65
C ASP A 44 -3.27 -8.65 1.61
N ALA A 45 -4.14 -9.64 1.48
CA ALA A 45 -5.27 -9.80 2.36
C ALA A 45 -5.44 -11.25 2.83
N SER A 46 -5.68 -11.42 4.11
CA SER A 46 -6.15 -12.67 4.66
C SER A 46 -7.67 -12.69 4.73
N PHE A 47 -8.29 -13.64 4.06
CA PHE A 47 -9.73 -13.85 4.10
C PHE A 47 -10.08 -14.93 5.11
N SER A 48 -10.99 -14.63 6.03
CA SER A 48 -11.56 -15.62 6.95
C SER A 48 -13.04 -15.82 6.67
N SER A 49 -13.40 -17.03 6.27
CA SER A 49 -14.79 -17.48 6.09
C SER A 49 -15.43 -18.02 7.37
N ALA A 50 -14.68 -18.03 8.48
CA ALA A 50 -15.16 -18.55 9.75
C ALA A 50 -16.28 -17.70 10.32
N LYS A 51 -17.04 -18.27 11.28
CA LYS A 51 -18.16 -17.60 11.99
C LYS A 51 -17.81 -16.26 12.63
N LYS A 52 -16.50 -15.94 12.78
CA LYS A 52 -16.00 -14.60 13.12
C LYS A 52 -15.26 -14.05 11.90
N PRO A 53 -15.76 -12.98 11.27
CA PRO A 53 -15.09 -12.35 10.14
C PRO A 53 -13.86 -11.60 10.62
N ASP A 54 -12.71 -12.23 10.62
CA ASP A 54 -11.41 -11.65 11.00
C ASP A 54 -10.47 -11.55 9.79
N SER A 55 -11.01 -11.05 8.67
CA SER A 55 -10.19 -10.73 7.51
C SER A 55 -9.31 -9.52 7.80
N HIS A 56 -8.05 -9.58 7.37
CA HIS A 56 -7.07 -8.52 7.56
C HIS A 56 -6.52 -8.05 6.21
N ALA A 57 -6.22 -6.78 6.13
CA ALA A 57 -5.51 -6.17 5.02
C ALA A 57 -4.12 -5.73 5.50
N GLY A 58 -3.10 -6.25 4.82
CA GLY A 58 -1.71 -5.87 4.99
C GLY A 58 -1.24 -4.98 3.87
N LEU A 59 -0.34 -4.04 4.16
CA LEU A 59 0.31 -3.23 3.15
C LEU A 59 1.72 -2.86 3.58
N ILE A 60 2.60 -2.69 2.59
CA ILE A 60 3.92 -2.09 2.74
C ILE A 60 4.09 -1.08 1.62
N ILE A 61 4.50 0.14 1.95
CA ILE A 61 4.88 1.15 0.98
C ILE A 61 6.37 1.42 1.09
N VAL A 62 7.04 1.42 -0.03
CA VAL A 62 8.47 1.63 -0.14
C VAL A 62 8.78 2.75 -1.12
N GLY A 63 9.90 3.44 -0.90
CA GLY A 63 10.53 4.27 -1.90
C GLY A 63 11.50 3.42 -2.74
N THR A 64 11.51 3.63 -4.04
CA THR A 64 12.36 2.91 -4.98
C THR A 64 12.77 3.80 -6.16
N HIS A 65 13.68 3.30 -6.99
CA HIS A 65 14.11 4.00 -8.21
C HIS A 65 13.11 3.74 -9.37
N LYS A 66 12.90 4.73 -10.24
CA LYS A 66 11.99 4.65 -11.40
C LYS A 66 12.23 3.44 -12.30
N ASP A 67 13.46 2.95 -12.37
CA ASP A 67 13.84 1.80 -13.18
C ASP A 67 13.15 0.49 -12.79
N VAL A 68 12.51 0.44 -11.62
CA VAL A 68 11.69 -0.71 -11.22
C VAL A 68 10.53 -0.96 -12.21
N ALA A 69 10.00 0.09 -12.83
CA ALA A 69 8.99 -0.02 -13.88
C ALA A 69 9.50 -0.69 -15.16
N LEU A 70 10.82 -0.73 -15.33
CA LEU A 70 11.51 -1.42 -16.42
C LEU A 70 11.95 -2.84 -16.05
N ASN A 71 11.41 -3.40 -14.95
CA ASN A 71 11.78 -4.70 -14.39
C ASN A 71 13.27 -4.82 -14.01
N LYS A 72 13.93 -3.69 -13.70
CA LYS A 72 15.30 -3.71 -13.18
C LYS A 72 15.29 -3.91 -11.67
N GLN A 73 16.32 -4.57 -11.16
CA GLN A 73 16.52 -4.67 -9.72
C GLN A 73 16.91 -3.29 -9.16
N CYS A 74 16.11 -2.79 -8.22
CA CYS A 74 16.28 -1.48 -7.62
C CYS A 74 16.36 -1.57 -6.10
N PRO A 75 17.06 -0.63 -5.44
CA PRO A 75 17.01 -0.53 -4.00
C PRO A 75 15.60 -0.18 -3.53
N ILE A 76 15.21 -0.68 -2.36
CA ILE A 76 13.96 -0.32 -1.70
C ILE A 76 14.24 0.28 -0.33
N SER A 77 13.43 1.27 0.05
CA SER A 77 13.47 1.91 1.36
C SER A 77 12.07 1.88 1.95
N PRO A 78 11.82 1.09 3.02
CA PRO A 78 10.53 1.05 3.67
C PRO A 78 10.12 2.42 4.21
N ILE A 79 8.88 2.85 3.91
CA ILE A 79 8.35 4.16 4.33
C ILE A 79 7.17 3.98 5.28
N SER A 80 6.25 3.09 4.93
CA SER A 80 5.04 2.83 5.71
C SER A 80 4.66 1.37 5.59
N TRP A 81 4.16 0.80 6.67
CA TRP A 81 3.61 -0.56 6.69
C TRP A 81 2.51 -0.67 7.72
N GLY A 82 1.64 -1.62 7.53
CA GLY A 82 0.59 -1.88 8.48
C GLY A 82 -0.22 -3.13 8.13
N CYS A 83 -0.87 -3.65 9.14
CA CYS A 83 -1.85 -4.70 9.01
C CYS A 83 -3.05 -4.34 9.87
N LYS A 84 -4.23 -4.30 9.28
CA LYS A 84 -5.46 -3.92 9.98
C LYS A 84 -6.58 -4.89 9.66
N LYS A 85 -7.43 -5.14 10.66
CA LYS A 85 -8.68 -5.86 10.44
C LYS A 85 -9.55 -5.07 9.46
N ILE A 86 -10.09 -5.77 8.47
CA ILE A 86 -11.05 -5.19 7.53
C ILE A 86 -12.36 -4.96 8.28
N GLN A 87 -12.77 -3.70 8.42
CA GLN A 87 -13.96 -3.32 9.19
C GLN A 87 -15.28 -3.68 8.48
N ARG A 88 -15.22 -3.91 7.17
CA ARG A 88 -16.38 -4.30 6.36
C ARG A 88 -16.49 -5.81 6.30
N VAL A 89 -17.70 -6.32 6.24
CA VAL A 89 -17.94 -7.72 5.92
C VAL A 89 -17.51 -7.94 4.47
N VAL A 90 -16.54 -8.80 4.26
CA VAL A 90 -16.12 -9.27 2.94
C VAL A 90 -16.58 -10.71 2.78
N THR A 91 -17.11 -11.05 1.62
CA THR A 91 -17.74 -12.34 1.35
C THR A 91 -16.88 -13.24 0.47
N SER A 92 -15.76 -12.71 -0.03
CA SER A 92 -14.82 -13.44 -0.89
C SER A 92 -13.38 -13.00 -0.68
N THR A 93 -12.43 -13.84 -1.03
CA THR A 93 -11.00 -13.50 -1.07
C THR A 93 -10.77 -12.31 -1.99
N LEU A 94 -11.40 -12.28 -3.17
CA LEU A 94 -11.29 -11.18 -4.12
C LEU A 94 -11.75 -9.83 -3.49
N ALA A 95 -12.82 -9.84 -2.69
CA ALA A 95 -13.28 -8.63 -2.00
C ALA A 95 -12.28 -8.17 -0.92
N ALA A 96 -11.66 -9.10 -0.22
CA ALA A 96 -10.61 -8.79 0.77
C ALA A 96 -9.39 -8.17 0.09
N GLU A 97 -8.90 -8.77 -1.00
CA GLU A 97 -7.78 -8.28 -1.80
C GLU A 97 -8.06 -6.89 -2.40
N THR A 98 -9.27 -6.71 -2.95
CA THR A 98 -9.68 -5.40 -3.48
C THR A 98 -9.65 -4.32 -2.39
N THR A 99 -10.09 -4.66 -1.18
CA THR A 99 -10.09 -3.73 -0.04
C THR A 99 -8.66 -3.39 0.40
N ALA A 100 -7.76 -4.37 0.41
CA ALA A 100 -6.35 -4.16 0.73
C ALA A 100 -5.66 -3.28 -0.32
N LEU A 101 -5.85 -3.58 -1.61
CA LEU A 101 -5.29 -2.79 -2.70
C LEU A 101 -5.83 -1.35 -2.71
N ALA A 102 -7.14 -1.16 -2.53
CA ALA A 102 -7.74 0.18 -2.44
C ALA A 102 -7.11 0.99 -1.29
N SER A 103 -6.93 0.39 -0.11
CA SER A 103 -6.27 1.04 1.02
C SER A 103 -4.81 1.39 0.74
N ALA A 104 -4.10 0.57 -0.01
CA ALA A 104 -2.73 0.83 -0.43
C ALA A 104 -2.65 1.99 -1.42
N VAL A 105 -3.57 2.05 -2.40
CA VAL A 105 -3.67 3.16 -3.37
C VAL A 105 -4.02 4.48 -2.68
N ASP A 106 -4.94 4.47 -1.73
CA ASP A 106 -5.28 5.66 -0.94
C ASP A 106 -4.07 6.19 -0.16
N GLN A 107 -3.29 5.30 0.44
CA GLN A 107 -2.05 5.71 1.14
C GLN A 107 -0.96 6.20 0.17
N LEU A 108 -0.83 5.60 -1.01
CA LEU A 108 0.06 6.12 -2.05
C LEU A 108 -0.31 7.55 -2.45
N ALA A 109 -1.61 7.82 -2.67
CA ALA A 109 -2.10 9.16 -3.00
C ALA A 109 -1.75 10.18 -1.90
N TRP A 110 -1.91 9.80 -0.63
CA TRP A 110 -1.53 10.60 0.53
C TRP A 110 -0.02 10.89 0.58
N LEU A 111 0.81 9.88 0.41
CA LEU A 111 2.27 10.04 0.42
C LEU A 111 2.75 10.90 -0.74
N ARG A 112 2.14 10.75 -1.90
CA ARG A 112 2.41 11.57 -3.08
C ARG A 112 2.08 13.03 -2.84
N LEU A 113 0.93 13.33 -2.22
CA LEU A 113 0.56 14.68 -1.86
C LEU A 113 1.55 15.28 -0.86
N PHE A 114 1.94 14.51 0.16
CA PHE A 114 2.90 14.93 1.15
C PHE A 114 4.30 15.17 0.54
N TRP A 115 4.75 14.26 -0.31
CA TRP A 115 6.00 14.41 -1.06
C TRP A 115 6.04 15.67 -1.90
N SER A 116 4.93 15.96 -2.57
CA SER A 116 4.77 17.17 -3.36
C SER A 116 4.89 18.42 -2.53
N TRP A 117 4.25 18.41 -1.38
CA TRP A 117 4.30 19.54 -0.47
C TRP A 117 5.72 19.85 0.00
N ILE A 118 6.54 18.81 0.19
CA ILE A 118 7.95 18.99 0.59
C ILE A 118 8.79 19.55 -0.59
N HIS A 119 8.55 19.09 -1.81
CA HIS A 119 9.45 19.35 -2.94
C HIS A 119 8.96 20.42 -3.91
N VAL A 120 7.68 20.77 -3.89
CA VAL A 120 7.11 21.79 -4.79
C VAL A 120 6.77 23.05 -3.98
N PRO A 121 7.50 24.16 -4.18
CA PRO A 121 7.20 25.41 -3.50
C PRO A 121 5.77 25.90 -3.79
N ASN A 122 5.12 26.47 -2.79
CA ASN A 122 3.78 27.07 -2.91
C ASN A 122 2.66 26.07 -3.28
N THR A 123 2.81 24.80 -2.94
CA THR A 123 1.74 23.81 -3.09
C THR A 123 0.57 24.19 -2.19
N ASN A 124 -0.61 24.42 -2.79
CA ASN A 124 -1.83 24.67 -2.03
C ASN A 124 -2.43 23.33 -1.55
N TRP A 125 -2.18 22.99 -0.30
CA TRP A 125 -2.70 21.75 0.31
C TRP A 125 -4.22 21.71 0.44
N LYS A 126 -4.90 22.86 0.30
CA LYS A 126 -6.38 22.95 0.30
C LYS A 126 -6.99 22.51 -1.03
N GLU A 127 -6.16 22.41 -2.07
CA GLU A 127 -6.55 21.95 -3.40
C GLU A 127 -5.66 20.77 -3.82
N PRO A 128 -5.80 19.60 -3.17
CA PRO A 128 -4.92 18.46 -3.37
C PRO A 128 -4.91 17.95 -4.81
N GLU A 129 -6.02 18.04 -5.52
CA GLU A 129 -6.10 17.63 -6.93
C GLU A 129 -5.24 18.53 -7.83
N THR A 130 -5.26 19.84 -7.61
CA THR A 130 -4.42 20.79 -8.34
C THR A 130 -2.93 20.57 -8.06
N ALA A 131 -2.60 20.24 -6.80
CA ALA A 131 -1.24 19.92 -6.41
C ALA A 131 -0.75 18.62 -7.08
N LEU A 132 -1.56 17.58 -7.09
CA LEU A 132 -1.28 16.32 -7.77
C LEU A 132 -1.11 16.49 -9.28
N MET A 133 -1.94 17.32 -9.91
CA MET A 133 -1.84 17.62 -11.34
C MET A 133 -0.57 18.41 -11.72
N LYS A 134 -0.07 19.26 -10.84
CA LYS A 134 1.19 19.99 -11.07
C LYS A 134 2.42 19.08 -10.99
N ILE A 135 2.32 17.99 -10.24
CA ILE A 135 3.40 17.02 -10.05
C ILE A 135 3.36 15.91 -11.07
N ALA A 136 2.17 15.54 -11.52
CA ALA A 136 2.00 14.72 -12.69
C ALA A 136 1.94 15.65 -13.92
N PRO A 137 3.07 16.00 -14.56
CA PRO A 137 3.02 16.65 -15.86
C PRO A 137 2.13 15.79 -16.75
N ALA A 138 1.33 16.44 -17.61
CA ALA A 138 0.33 15.82 -18.46
C ALA A 138 0.76 14.43 -18.91
N ILE A 139 0.24 13.41 -18.23
CA ILE A 139 0.65 12.03 -18.42
C ILE A 139 0.09 11.59 -19.76
N THR A 140 0.90 11.78 -20.79
CA THR A 140 0.68 11.08 -22.05
C THR A 140 0.88 9.59 -21.78
N THR A 141 0.10 8.74 -22.42
CA THR A 141 0.14 7.29 -22.26
C THR A 141 1.53 6.67 -22.37
N ALA A 142 2.48 7.34 -23.06
CA ALA A 142 3.87 6.92 -23.18
C ALA A 142 4.71 7.18 -21.92
N THR A 143 4.42 8.26 -21.17
CA THR A 143 5.18 8.65 -19.98
C THR A 143 4.57 8.06 -18.68
N PHE A 144 3.40 7.46 -18.75
CA PHE A 144 2.72 6.88 -17.60
C PHE A 144 3.56 5.82 -16.89
N ARG A 145 4.22 4.94 -17.65
CA ARG A 145 5.08 3.88 -17.07
C ARG A 145 6.33 4.40 -16.40
N GLU A 146 6.86 5.53 -16.85
CA GLU A 146 8.11 6.10 -16.31
C GLU A 146 7.89 6.95 -15.06
N HIS A 147 6.66 7.48 -14.88
CA HIS A 147 6.36 8.42 -13.81
C HIS A 147 5.31 7.93 -12.81
N ALA A 148 4.68 6.79 -13.07
CA ALA A 148 3.65 6.26 -12.18
C ALA A 148 4.25 5.58 -10.95
N ASP A 149 3.58 5.75 -9.82
CA ASP A 149 3.77 4.87 -8.69
C ASP A 149 3.16 3.51 -8.99
N LEU A 150 3.68 2.48 -8.35
CA LEU A 150 3.27 1.10 -8.60
C LEU A 150 2.47 0.57 -7.41
N ALA A 151 1.32 0.00 -7.68
CA ALA A 151 0.57 -0.82 -6.72
C ALA A 151 0.63 -2.29 -7.16
N ILE A 152 1.13 -3.15 -6.29
CA ILE A 152 1.41 -4.55 -6.56
C ILE A 152 0.52 -5.42 -5.70
N THR A 153 -0.13 -6.38 -6.32
CA THR A 153 -0.89 -7.46 -5.67
C THR A 153 -0.47 -8.79 -6.26
N ASP A 154 -0.47 -9.84 -5.47
CA ASP A 154 -0.26 -11.22 -5.92
C ASP A 154 -1.58 -11.88 -6.37
N CYS A 155 -2.72 -11.21 -6.16
CA CYS A 155 -4.03 -11.70 -6.55
C CYS A 155 -4.25 -11.57 -8.05
N LYS A 156 -3.99 -12.66 -8.79
CA LYS A 156 -4.22 -12.70 -10.25
C LYS A 156 -5.63 -12.30 -10.64
N SER A 157 -6.64 -12.77 -9.91
CA SER A 157 -8.05 -12.43 -10.19
C SER A 157 -8.31 -10.93 -10.09
N LEU A 158 -7.67 -10.24 -9.14
CA LEU A 158 -7.78 -8.79 -8.99
C LEU A 158 -7.04 -8.07 -10.12
N PHE A 159 -5.84 -8.50 -10.47
CA PHE A 159 -5.09 -7.97 -11.60
C PHE A 159 -5.90 -8.10 -12.90
N ASP A 160 -6.44 -9.28 -13.18
CA ASP A 160 -7.28 -9.51 -14.36
C ASP A 160 -8.54 -8.63 -14.37
N LEU A 161 -9.12 -8.38 -13.19
CA LEU A 161 -10.30 -7.53 -13.03
C LEU A 161 -10.00 -6.06 -13.34
N THR A 162 -8.87 -5.55 -12.88
CA THR A 162 -8.48 -4.12 -13.03
C THR A 162 -7.91 -3.80 -14.40
N THR A 163 -7.37 -4.80 -15.12
CA THR A 163 -6.74 -4.61 -16.43
C THR A 163 -7.64 -4.93 -17.61
N ARG A 164 -8.82 -5.53 -17.39
CA ARG A 164 -9.77 -5.86 -18.46
C ARG A 164 -10.47 -4.60 -19.01
N THR A 165 -10.61 -4.53 -20.32
CA THR A 165 -11.40 -3.50 -21.01
C THR A 165 -12.90 -3.75 -20.94
N ALA A 166 -13.32 -5.03 -20.78
CA ALA A 166 -14.73 -5.39 -20.65
C ALA A 166 -15.18 -5.28 -19.18
N PRO A 167 -16.45 -4.92 -18.91
CA PRO A 167 -16.97 -4.89 -17.56
C PRO A 167 -16.84 -6.28 -16.91
N PRO A 168 -16.32 -6.35 -15.67
CA PRO A 168 -16.11 -7.63 -15.00
C PRO A 168 -17.44 -8.28 -14.65
N SER A 169 -17.58 -9.58 -14.94
CA SER A 169 -18.63 -10.41 -14.36
C SER A 169 -18.21 -10.77 -12.93
N CYS A 170 -18.49 -9.91 -11.99
CA CYS A 170 -18.21 -10.14 -10.58
C CYS A 170 -19.54 -10.29 -9.83
N ALA A 171 -19.68 -11.34 -9.05
CA ALA A 171 -20.87 -11.57 -8.24
C ALA A 171 -21.05 -10.50 -7.14
N GLU A 172 -19.99 -9.83 -6.78
CA GLU A 172 -19.99 -8.83 -5.72
C GLU A 172 -19.93 -7.41 -6.29
N PHE A 173 -21.05 -6.72 -6.31
CA PHE A 173 -21.19 -5.37 -6.87
C PHE A 173 -20.19 -4.35 -6.30
N ARG A 174 -19.85 -4.49 -5.01
CA ARG A 174 -18.86 -3.59 -4.34
C ARG A 174 -17.46 -3.76 -4.91
N VAL A 175 -17.07 -4.98 -5.27
CA VAL A 175 -15.77 -5.26 -5.90
C VAL A 175 -15.72 -4.62 -7.29
N GLN A 176 -16.82 -4.68 -8.04
CA GLN A 176 -16.92 -4.03 -9.35
C GLN A 176 -16.74 -2.52 -9.26
N LEU A 177 -17.34 -1.87 -8.25
CA LEU A 177 -17.19 -0.43 -8.05
C LEU A 177 -15.79 -0.01 -7.62
N ALA A 178 -15.14 -0.82 -6.78
CA ALA A 178 -13.80 -0.50 -6.30
C ALA A 178 -12.69 -0.77 -7.33
N ALA A 179 -12.97 -1.58 -8.36
CA ALA A 179 -12.03 -1.95 -9.42
C ALA A 179 -12.07 -1.00 -10.65
N ARG A 180 -12.95 -0.01 -10.66
CA ARG A 180 -13.08 1.03 -11.71
C ARG A 180 -12.48 2.36 -11.27
#